data_6445ccb33fb65d77889ddc696b8cc1e3
#
_entry.id   6445ccb33fb65d77889ddc696b8cc1e3
#
_cell.length_a   1.000
_cell.length_b   1.000
_cell.length_c   1.000
_cell.angle_alpha   90.00
_cell.angle_beta   90.00
_cell.angle_gamma   90.00
#
_symmetry.space_group_name_H-M   'P 1'
#
loop_
_entity.id
_entity.type
_entity.pdbx_description
1 polymer ?
#
loop_
_entity_poly.entity_id
_entity_poly.type
_entity_poly.pdbx_seq_one_letter_code
_entity_poly.pdbx_strand_id
1 'polypeptide(L)'
;MNIVQIIPGSGGSFYCGNCLRDSKYVVALREQGHQVIKIPMYLPIFADEHDISEIPVFYGAVSIYMKQLYPIFRKAPHWVDGLLNSKPLLKMAASMAGSTNAKGLEEMTVSMLLGEDGKQHEELERLVDWMAEHCKPDVVHISNALLLGLAHRIRERLNVPIVCSLQDEDVWVDVMKPAFRDQIWKLMSEKAKDVDHFIAVSDFFSNVMQERMKLPPEKIQSLYLGVDPADYEFIPISNKGRNIGYISRMCHENGFDIMVDAFILLKKKAGFDDVKLILTGGSTGADTSYIKGLRKKLSRENLNDKVEIIEDFEETGRKSFFSKVSVISVPVRNGEAFGMYLLESMASGIPVVQPALGAFPEIVKLSGGGIIYEPNTPATLCEALAGLLSDPEKLNNLSVAARKGVEIRFNIHDHAKEMIEVYQNIQVK
;
A
#
# COMPACT_ATOMS: atom_id res chain seq x y z
N MET A 1 5.56 -20.08 -16.11
CA MET A 1 6.00 -20.31 -14.72
C MET A 1 4.79 -20.41 -13.81
N ASN A 2 4.90 -21.24 -12.78
CA ASN A 2 3.94 -21.32 -11.67
C ASN A 2 4.45 -20.43 -10.54
N ILE A 3 3.78 -19.32 -10.30
CA ILE A 3 4.19 -18.32 -9.32
C ILE A 3 3.22 -18.38 -8.14
N VAL A 4 3.74 -18.49 -6.93
CA VAL A 4 2.95 -18.34 -5.71
C VAL A 4 3.26 -17.00 -5.08
N GLN A 5 2.24 -16.16 -4.91
CA GLN A 5 2.35 -14.89 -4.19
C GLN A 5 1.69 -15.01 -2.81
N ILE A 6 2.47 -14.80 -1.75
CA ILE A 6 2.00 -14.79 -0.37
C ILE A 6 1.80 -13.34 0.06
N ILE A 7 0.56 -13.00 0.42
CA ILE A 7 0.17 -11.64 0.77
C ILE A 7 -0.51 -11.58 2.14
N PRO A 8 -0.48 -10.43 2.86
CA PRO A 8 -1.17 -10.32 4.15
C PRO A 8 -2.69 -10.50 4.07
N GLY A 9 -3.32 -10.05 2.99
CA GLY A 9 -4.77 -9.87 2.87
C GLY A 9 -5.22 -8.48 3.35
N SER A 10 -6.48 -8.09 3.02
CA SER A 10 -6.99 -6.74 3.32
C SER A 10 -8.30 -6.75 4.09
N GLY A 11 -8.47 -5.78 5.00
CA GLY A 11 -9.70 -5.59 5.78
C GLY A 11 -10.80 -4.76 5.11
N GLY A 12 -10.56 -4.11 3.96
CA GLY A 12 -11.57 -3.40 3.17
C GLY A 12 -12.19 -2.14 3.79
N SER A 13 -11.63 -1.56 4.85
CA SER A 13 -12.22 -0.41 5.57
C SER A 13 -11.69 0.97 5.15
N PHE A 14 -10.61 1.01 4.36
CA PHE A 14 -10.01 2.22 3.79
C PHE A 14 -9.21 1.87 2.53
N TYR A 15 -8.86 2.90 1.75
CA TYR A 15 -8.00 2.73 0.58
C TYR A 15 -6.65 2.13 0.96
N CYS A 16 -6.37 0.94 0.43
CA CYS A 16 -5.12 0.20 0.65
C CYS A 16 -4.37 0.03 -0.68
N GLY A 17 -3.38 0.90 -0.92
CA GLY A 17 -2.57 0.87 -2.14
C GLY A 17 -1.83 -0.46 -2.34
N ASN A 18 -1.32 -1.05 -1.26
CA ASN A 18 -0.58 -2.32 -1.31
C ASN A 18 -1.45 -3.50 -1.75
N CYS A 19 -2.69 -3.57 -1.26
CA CYS A 19 -3.63 -4.63 -1.64
C CYS A 19 -4.06 -4.52 -3.11
N LEU A 20 -4.32 -3.28 -3.55
CA LEU A 20 -4.65 -3.00 -4.95
C LEU A 20 -3.50 -3.38 -5.88
N ARG A 21 -2.27 -3.02 -5.52
CA ARG A 21 -1.06 -3.39 -6.24
C ARG A 21 -0.94 -4.90 -6.41
N ASP A 22 -0.98 -5.67 -5.30
CA ASP A 22 -0.79 -7.11 -5.34
C ASP A 22 -1.80 -7.79 -6.28
N SER A 23 -3.05 -7.32 -6.27
CA SER A 23 -4.09 -7.82 -7.15
C SER A 23 -3.84 -7.49 -8.63
N LYS A 24 -3.46 -6.25 -8.93
CA LYS A 24 -3.18 -5.82 -10.31
C LYS A 24 -1.97 -6.55 -10.91
N TYR A 25 -0.90 -6.79 -10.12
CA TYR A 25 0.24 -7.57 -10.59
C TYR A 25 -0.12 -9.03 -10.90
N VAL A 26 -0.99 -9.67 -10.11
CA VAL A 26 -1.49 -11.02 -10.43
C VAL A 26 -2.14 -11.05 -11.80
N VAL A 27 -2.99 -10.07 -12.11
CA VAL A 27 -3.65 -9.97 -13.42
C VAL A 27 -2.61 -9.78 -14.53
N ALA A 28 -1.70 -8.81 -14.39
CA ALA A 28 -0.69 -8.52 -15.40
C ALA A 28 0.26 -9.69 -15.68
N LEU A 29 0.63 -10.46 -14.64
CA LEU A 29 1.46 -11.65 -14.80
C LEU A 29 0.68 -12.80 -15.51
N ARG A 30 -0.62 -12.97 -15.21
CA ARG A 30 -1.47 -13.97 -15.89
C ARG A 30 -1.67 -13.62 -17.36
N GLU A 31 -1.83 -12.36 -17.71
CA GLU A 31 -1.93 -11.89 -19.11
C GLU A 31 -0.66 -12.17 -19.91
N GLN A 32 0.50 -12.28 -19.25
CA GLN A 32 1.76 -12.71 -19.87
C GLN A 32 1.91 -14.23 -19.97
N GLY A 33 0.86 -15.00 -19.65
CA GLY A 33 0.84 -16.44 -19.79
C GLY A 33 1.41 -17.22 -18.60
N HIS A 34 1.59 -16.58 -17.44
CA HIS A 34 2.06 -17.24 -16.23
C HIS A 34 0.88 -17.73 -15.37
N GLN A 35 1.05 -18.85 -14.68
CA GLN A 35 0.10 -19.29 -13.66
C GLN A 35 0.46 -18.62 -12.34
N VAL A 36 -0.44 -17.83 -11.78
CA VAL A 36 -0.22 -17.10 -10.53
C VAL A 36 -1.30 -17.49 -9.52
N ILE A 37 -0.85 -17.98 -8.37
CA ILE A 37 -1.71 -18.32 -7.24
C ILE A 37 -1.40 -17.32 -6.12
N LYS A 38 -2.44 -16.60 -5.66
CA LYS A 38 -2.33 -15.60 -4.59
C LYS A 38 -2.84 -16.20 -3.28
N ILE A 39 -1.97 -16.35 -2.28
CA ILE A 39 -2.30 -16.93 -0.97
C ILE A 39 -2.44 -15.82 0.07
N PRO A 40 -3.64 -15.58 0.60
CA PRO A 40 -3.85 -14.64 1.69
C PRO A 40 -3.46 -15.27 3.03
N MET A 41 -2.72 -14.50 3.87
CA MET A 41 -2.26 -14.96 5.18
C MET A 41 -3.31 -14.78 6.27
N TYR A 42 -3.76 -13.55 6.50
CA TYR A 42 -4.53 -13.19 7.69
C TYR A 42 -6.02 -13.02 7.44
N LEU A 43 -6.37 -12.38 6.34
CA LEU A 43 -7.75 -12.03 5.99
C LEU A 43 -8.06 -12.44 4.56
N PRO A 44 -9.30 -12.85 4.26
CA PRO A 44 -9.72 -13.11 2.89
C PRO A 44 -9.51 -11.85 2.04
N ILE A 45 -9.26 -12.05 0.76
CA ILE A 45 -9.13 -10.94 -0.17
C ILE A 45 -10.54 -10.54 -0.61
N PHE A 46 -10.93 -9.31 -0.29
CA PHE A 46 -12.23 -8.75 -0.67
C PHE A 46 -12.18 -7.81 -1.88
N ALA A 47 -10.97 -7.46 -2.33
CA ALA A 47 -10.77 -6.39 -3.32
C ALA A 47 -10.85 -6.84 -4.79
N ASP A 48 -10.97 -8.15 -5.08
CA ASP A 48 -11.04 -8.65 -6.46
C ASP A 48 -12.07 -9.75 -6.61
N GLU A 49 -13.03 -9.53 -7.46
CA GLU A 49 -14.05 -10.50 -7.88
C GLU A 49 -13.49 -11.66 -8.74
N HIS A 50 -12.19 -11.62 -9.07
CA HIS A 50 -11.55 -12.61 -9.89
C HIS A 50 -10.76 -13.63 -9.07
N ASP A 51 -11.45 -14.69 -8.61
CA ASP A 51 -10.90 -16.02 -8.46
C ASP A 51 -10.01 -16.33 -7.24
N ILE A 52 -10.51 -16.14 -6.00
CA ILE A 52 -9.79 -16.58 -4.80
C ILE A 52 -10.68 -17.33 -3.80
N SER A 53 -11.89 -17.72 -4.21
CA SER A 53 -12.89 -18.31 -3.31
C SER A 53 -12.52 -19.71 -2.77
N GLU A 54 -11.51 -20.36 -3.32
CA GLU A 54 -11.15 -21.75 -2.99
C GLU A 54 -9.84 -21.91 -2.21
N ILE A 55 -9.02 -20.84 -2.06
CA ILE A 55 -7.76 -20.92 -1.32
C ILE A 55 -8.02 -20.78 0.18
N PRO A 56 -7.58 -21.74 1.01
CA PRO A 56 -7.71 -21.64 2.46
C PRO A 56 -6.95 -20.44 3.03
N VAL A 57 -7.52 -19.78 4.03
CA VAL A 57 -6.78 -18.78 4.84
C VAL A 57 -6.02 -19.55 5.91
N PHE A 58 -4.69 -19.63 5.79
CA PHE A 58 -3.87 -20.45 6.68
C PHE A 58 -3.66 -19.82 8.04
N TYR A 59 -3.48 -18.51 8.08
CA TYR A 59 -3.21 -17.73 9.28
C TYR A 59 -4.42 -16.88 9.66
N GLY A 60 -5.61 -17.47 9.72
CA GLY A 60 -6.83 -16.72 10.01
C GLY A 60 -6.68 -15.76 11.19
N ALA A 61 -6.88 -14.47 10.97
CA ALA A 61 -6.62 -13.41 11.93
C ALA A 61 -7.28 -13.65 13.29
N VAL A 62 -8.51 -14.22 13.30
CA VAL A 62 -9.25 -14.52 14.54
C VAL A 62 -8.59 -15.64 15.31
N SER A 63 -8.23 -16.74 14.64
CA SER A 63 -7.56 -17.89 15.28
C SER A 63 -6.21 -17.50 15.87
N ILE A 64 -5.37 -16.77 15.08
CA ILE A 64 -4.06 -16.32 15.56
C ILE A 64 -4.19 -15.38 16.75
N TYR A 65 -5.10 -14.41 16.70
CA TYR A 65 -5.30 -13.48 17.80
C TYR A 65 -5.75 -14.20 19.08
N MET A 66 -6.65 -15.17 18.95
CA MET A 66 -7.08 -16.00 20.09
C MET A 66 -5.95 -16.87 20.65
N LYS A 67 -5.14 -17.51 19.79
CA LYS A 67 -3.97 -18.29 20.21
C LYS A 67 -2.88 -17.43 20.87
N GLN A 68 -2.75 -16.17 20.43
CA GLN A 68 -1.80 -15.22 21.04
C GLN A 68 -2.22 -14.82 22.45
N LEU A 69 -3.48 -14.49 22.67
CA LEU A 69 -4.00 -14.02 23.95
C LEU A 69 -4.27 -15.14 24.96
N TYR A 70 -4.76 -16.28 24.49
CA TYR A 70 -5.24 -17.35 25.37
C TYR A 70 -4.52 -18.68 25.07
N PRO A 71 -3.62 -19.14 25.96
CA PRO A 71 -2.86 -20.38 25.77
C PRO A 71 -3.72 -21.64 25.55
N ILE A 72 -4.97 -21.64 26.04
CA ILE A 72 -5.89 -22.76 25.86
C ILE A 72 -6.22 -23.02 24.39
N PHE A 73 -6.27 -21.98 23.56
CA PHE A 73 -6.55 -22.11 22.12
C PHE A 73 -5.37 -22.67 21.34
N ARG A 74 -4.13 -22.65 21.89
CA ARG A 74 -2.95 -23.25 21.25
C ARG A 74 -3.02 -24.77 21.19
N LYS A 75 -3.79 -25.38 22.11
CA LYS A 75 -3.99 -26.83 22.19
C LYS A 75 -5.42 -27.24 21.75
N ALA A 76 -6.17 -26.32 21.16
CA ALA A 76 -7.52 -26.60 20.72
C ALA A 76 -7.50 -27.53 19.47
N PRO A 77 -8.45 -28.46 19.36
CA PRO A 77 -8.59 -29.28 18.15
C PRO A 77 -8.81 -28.44 16.88
N HIS A 78 -8.33 -28.91 15.74
CA HIS A 78 -8.38 -28.19 14.45
C HIS A 78 -9.78 -27.73 14.00
N TRP A 79 -10.85 -28.39 14.45
CA TRP A 79 -12.21 -27.95 14.13
C TRP A 79 -12.56 -26.58 14.74
N VAL A 80 -11.90 -26.20 15.85
CA VAL A 80 -12.04 -24.89 16.49
C VAL A 80 -11.45 -23.80 15.59
N ASP A 81 -10.30 -24.08 14.96
CA ASP A 81 -9.71 -23.16 13.98
C ASP A 81 -10.64 -22.96 12.78
N GLY A 82 -11.27 -24.03 12.28
CA GLY A 82 -12.26 -23.95 11.22
C GLY A 82 -13.48 -23.07 11.58
N LEU A 83 -13.94 -23.14 12.82
CA LEU A 83 -15.01 -22.30 13.32
C LEU A 83 -14.57 -20.82 13.44
N LEU A 84 -13.41 -20.57 14.04
CA LEU A 84 -12.86 -19.22 14.23
C LEU A 84 -12.49 -18.56 12.90
N ASN A 85 -12.10 -19.34 11.89
CA ASN A 85 -11.76 -18.86 10.56
C ASN A 85 -12.93 -18.94 9.58
N SER A 86 -14.16 -19.12 10.07
CA SER A 86 -15.34 -19.12 9.20
C SER A 86 -15.52 -17.76 8.50
N LYS A 87 -15.97 -17.79 7.23
CA LYS A 87 -16.18 -16.58 6.41
C LYS A 87 -16.92 -15.44 7.14
N PRO A 88 -18.03 -15.69 7.89
CA PRO A 88 -18.71 -14.64 8.63
C PRO A 88 -17.86 -14.00 9.73
N LEU A 89 -17.11 -14.81 10.49
CA LEU A 89 -16.25 -14.30 11.56
C LEU A 89 -15.05 -13.56 11.02
N LEU A 90 -14.42 -14.04 9.95
CA LEU A 90 -13.34 -13.32 9.28
C LEU A 90 -13.82 -12.00 8.66
N LYS A 91 -15.03 -11.99 8.07
CA LYS A 91 -15.63 -10.74 7.55
C LYS A 91 -15.91 -9.73 8.67
N MET A 92 -16.42 -10.20 9.81
CA MET A 92 -16.61 -9.36 10.99
C MET A 92 -15.26 -8.86 11.54
N ALA A 93 -14.26 -9.72 11.65
CA ALA A 93 -12.91 -9.34 12.05
C ALA A 93 -12.29 -8.32 11.07
N ALA A 94 -12.45 -8.53 9.77
CA ALA A 94 -12.00 -7.60 8.74
C ALA A 94 -12.64 -6.21 8.87
N SER A 95 -13.94 -6.16 9.14
CA SER A 95 -14.65 -4.88 9.38
C SER A 95 -14.20 -4.18 10.66
N MET A 96 -13.75 -4.94 11.67
CA MET A 96 -13.20 -4.42 12.93
C MET A 96 -11.70 -4.12 12.83
N ALA A 97 -10.98 -4.81 11.96
CA ALA A 97 -9.52 -4.68 11.74
C ALA A 97 -9.12 -3.37 11.02
N GLY A 98 -10.09 -2.54 10.61
CA GLY A 98 -9.85 -1.22 10.03
C GLY A 98 -9.02 -0.25 10.88
N SER A 99 -8.55 -0.71 12.05
CA SER A 99 -7.63 0.01 12.93
C SER A 99 -6.52 -0.88 13.47
N THR A 100 -6.05 -1.86 12.71
CA THR A 100 -4.87 -2.62 13.14
C THR A 100 -3.70 -1.66 13.31
N ASN A 101 -3.50 -1.24 14.54
CA ASN A 101 -2.36 -0.42 14.93
C ASN A 101 -1.21 -1.39 15.23
N ALA A 102 -0.04 -1.14 14.67
CA ALA A 102 1.17 -1.90 14.97
C ALA A 102 1.47 -1.95 16.49
N LYS A 103 1.07 -0.90 17.22
CA LYS A 103 1.12 -0.89 18.69
C LYS A 103 0.14 -1.91 19.26
N GLY A 104 0.68 -2.89 20.00
CA GLY A 104 -0.07 -4.00 20.59
C GLY A 104 0.06 -5.32 19.79
N LEU A 105 0.70 -5.30 18.63
CA LEU A 105 0.97 -6.48 17.81
C LEU A 105 2.46 -6.87 17.80
N GLU A 106 3.27 -6.26 18.67
CA GLU A 106 4.72 -6.44 18.70
C GLU A 106 5.10 -7.92 18.89
N GLU A 107 4.52 -8.59 19.89
CA GLU A 107 4.80 -10.02 20.15
C GLU A 107 4.35 -10.92 18.99
N MET A 108 3.25 -10.57 18.32
CA MET A 108 2.77 -11.32 17.16
C MET A 108 3.72 -11.15 15.98
N THR A 109 4.18 -9.92 15.71
CA THR A 109 5.16 -9.65 14.65
C THR A 109 6.46 -10.39 14.87
N VAL A 110 6.99 -10.39 16.11
CA VAL A 110 8.18 -11.17 16.47
C VAL A 110 7.92 -12.66 16.24
N SER A 111 6.79 -13.19 16.72
CA SER A 111 6.43 -14.60 16.58
C SER A 111 6.32 -15.03 15.11
N MET A 112 5.75 -14.19 14.25
CA MET A 112 5.68 -14.44 12.81
C MET A 112 7.06 -14.48 12.14
N LEU A 113 7.96 -13.58 12.51
CA LEU A 113 9.33 -13.56 12.00
C LEU A 113 10.19 -14.71 12.51
N LEU A 114 9.90 -15.28 13.68
CA LEU A 114 10.56 -16.48 14.18
C LEU A 114 10.25 -17.71 13.30
N GLY A 115 9.12 -17.72 12.59
CA GLY A 115 8.74 -18.82 11.72
C GLY A 115 8.50 -20.12 12.49
N GLU A 116 9.35 -21.13 12.28
CA GLU A 116 9.25 -22.44 12.93
C GLU A 116 9.38 -22.37 14.46
N ASP A 117 10.14 -21.41 14.96
CA ASP A 117 10.30 -21.15 16.39
C ASP A 117 9.19 -20.26 16.96
N GLY A 118 8.28 -19.81 16.10
CA GLY A 118 7.15 -18.97 16.46
C GLY A 118 5.94 -19.76 16.96
N LYS A 119 4.95 -19.01 17.48
CA LYS A 119 3.70 -19.60 17.99
C LYS A 119 2.76 -20.10 16.87
N GLN A 120 3.06 -19.76 15.62
CA GLN A 120 2.29 -20.10 14.41
C GLN A 120 2.94 -21.23 13.59
N HIS A 121 3.77 -22.05 14.22
CA HIS A 121 4.45 -23.16 13.58
C HIS A 121 3.50 -24.13 12.85
N GLU A 122 2.37 -24.52 13.47
CA GLU A 122 1.41 -25.43 12.85
C GLU A 122 0.75 -24.83 11.58
N GLU A 123 0.48 -23.53 11.60
CA GLU A 123 -0.06 -22.82 10.45
C GLU A 123 0.96 -22.77 9.30
N LEU A 124 2.24 -22.58 9.63
CA LEU A 124 3.34 -22.59 8.67
C LEU A 124 3.46 -23.96 8.00
N GLU A 125 3.47 -25.05 8.76
CA GLU A 125 3.54 -26.40 8.21
C GLU A 125 2.36 -26.68 7.26
N ARG A 126 1.13 -26.35 7.67
CA ARG A 126 -0.05 -26.53 6.83
C ARG A 126 0.03 -25.73 5.52
N LEU A 127 0.53 -24.50 5.58
CA LEU A 127 0.72 -23.66 4.39
C LEU A 127 1.70 -24.32 3.42
N VAL A 128 2.85 -24.74 3.92
CA VAL A 128 3.94 -25.30 3.13
C VAL A 128 3.56 -26.65 2.52
N ASP A 129 2.90 -27.53 3.29
CA ASP A 129 2.39 -28.80 2.79
C ASP A 129 1.32 -28.61 1.71
N TRP A 130 0.39 -27.69 1.93
CA TRP A 130 -0.64 -27.35 0.91
C TRP A 130 0.00 -26.83 -0.38
N MET A 131 1.01 -25.96 -0.30
CA MET A 131 1.75 -25.47 -1.46
C MET A 131 2.48 -26.60 -2.21
N ALA A 132 3.09 -27.54 -1.48
CA ALA A 132 3.76 -28.69 -2.05
C ALA A 132 2.79 -29.60 -2.82
N GLU A 133 1.58 -29.81 -2.29
CA GLU A 133 0.58 -30.70 -2.87
C GLU A 133 -0.17 -30.06 -4.05
N HIS A 134 -0.52 -28.77 -3.95
CA HIS A 134 -1.47 -28.14 -4.86
C HIS A 134 -0.86 -27.12 -5.83
N CYS A 135 0.25 -26.44 -5.46
CA CYS A 135 0.78 -25.34 -6.25
C CYS A 135 1.96 -25.73 -7.13
N LYS A 136 2.90 -26.54 -6.59
CA LYS A 136 4.18 -26.89 -7.25
C LYS A 136 4.83 -25.65 -7.89
N PRO A 137 5.17 -24.63 -7.11
CA PRO A 137 5.66 -23.36 -7.63
C PRO A 137 7.05 -23.48 -8.26
N ASP A 138 7.31 -22.67 -9.28
CA ASP A 138 8.66 -22.42 -9.80
C ASP A 138 9.37 -21.32 -8.99
N VAL A 139 8.59 -20.43 -8.37
CA VAL A 139 9.06 -19.34 -7.50
C VAL A 139 8.00 -18.99 -6.46
N VAL A 140 8.43 -18.63 -5.26
CA VAL A 140 7.56 -18.06 -4.23
C VAL A 140 7.90 -16.59 -4.02
N HIS A 141 6.90 -15.72 -4.13
CA HIS A 141 7.04 -14.28 -3.92
C HIS A 141 6.30 -13.85 -2.64
N ILE A 142 7.05 -13.40 -1.66
CA ILE A 142 6.55 -12.88 -0.38
C ILE A 142 6.34 -11.37 -0.51
N SER A 143 5.15 -10.87 -0.21
CA SER A 143 4.78 -9.49 -0.52
C SER A 143 5.40 -8.42 0.37
N ASN A 144 5.94 -8.80 1.55
CA ASN A 144 6.69 -7.88 2.42
C ASN A 144 7.60 -8.62 3.41
N ALA A 145 8.58 -7.92 3.97
CA ALA A 145 9.60 -8.50 4.84
C ALA A 145 9.09 -8.92 6.23
N LEU A 146 7.91 -8.49 6.66
CA LEU A 146 7.31 -8.95 7.93
C LEU A 146 6.90 -10.43 7.88
N LEU A 147 6.85 -11.02 6.67
CA LEU A 147 6.54 -12.42 6.44
C LEU A 147 7.78 -13.31 6.24
N LEU A 148 8.99 -12.79 6.43
CA LEU A 148 10.25 -13.51 6.20
C LEU A 148 10.44 -14.76 7.07
N GLY A 149 9.70 -14.88 8.16
CA GLY A 149 9.69 -16.12 8.96
C GLY A 149 9.23 -17.36 8.19
N LEU A 150 8.51 -17.17 7.07
CA LEU A 150 8.06 -18.27 6.21
C LEU A 150 9.20 -18.82 5.31
N ALA A 151 10.19 -17.98 4.98
CA ALA A 151 11.13 -18.24 3.89
C ALA A 151 11.96 -19.51 4.11
N HIS A 152 12.48 -19.72 5.32
CA HIS A 152 13.32 -20.89 5.64
C HIS A 152 12.57 -22.19 5.36
N ARG A 153 11.39 -22.36 5.90
CA ARG A 153 10.60 -23.59 5.76
C ARG A 153 10.12 -23.82 4.34
N ILE A 154 9.72 -22.75 3.63
CA ILE A 154 9.37 -22.81 2.21
C ILE A 154 10.57 -23.34 1.40
N ARG A 155 11.76 -22.78 1.61
CA ARG A 155 12.98 -23.21 0.93
C ARG A 155 13.31 -24.67 1.22
N GLU A 156 13.29 -25.06 2.49
CA GLU A 156 13.61 -26.44 2.90
C GLU A 156 12.65 -27.47 2.28
N ARG A 157 11.37 -27.18 2.26
CA ARG A 157 10.32 -28.13 1.84
C ARG A 157 10.09 -28.18 0.34
N LEU A 158 10.15 -27.02 -0.34
CA LEU A 158 9.82 -26.91 -1.76
C LEU A 158 11.07 -26.84 -2.66
N ASN A 159 12.22 -26.45 -2.11
CA ASN A 159 13.48 -26.23 -2.85
C ASN A 159 13.30 -25.31 -4.09
N VAL A 160 12.63 -24.20 -3.89
CA VAL A 160 12.36 -23.19 -4.95
C VAL A 160 12.92 -21.82 -4.57
N PRO A 161 13.26 -20.97 -5.55
CA PRO A 161 13.67 -19.60 -5.32
C PRO A 161 12.60 -18.79 -4.57
N ILE A 162 13.05 -17.90 -3.70
CA ILE A 162 12.19 -17.00 -2.91
C ILE A 162 12.56 -15.54 -3.23
N VAL A 163 11.56 -14.77 -3.64
CA VAL A 163 11.62 -13.31 -3.80
C VAL A 163 10.81 -12.65 -2.71
N CYS A 164 11.25 -11.50 -2.23
CA CYS A 164 10.49 -10.70 -1.28
C CYS A 164 10.38 -9.26 -1.76
N SER A 165 9.16 -8.75 -1.87
CA SER A 165 8.91 -7.32 -2.03
C SER A 165 9.12 -6.57 -0.71
N LEU A 166 9.57 -5.32 -0.83
CA LEU A 166 9.80 -4.40 0.29
C LEU A 166 8.91 -3.17 0.10
N GLN A 167 8.06 -2.89 1.13
CA GLN A 167 7.07 -1.82 1.08
C GLN A 167 6.54 -1.46 2.48
N ASP A 168 6.79 -0.25 2.93
CA ASP A 168 6.22 0.33 4.16
C ASP A 168 6.48 -0.47 5.47
N GLU A 169 7.48 -1.36 5.52
CA GLU A 169 7.85 -2.09 6.73
C GLU A 169 8.25 -1.14 7.86
N ASP A 170 8.94 -0.07 7.52
CA ASP A 170 9.39 0.96 8.46
C ASP A 170 8.22 1.66 9.16
N VAL A 171 7.16 1.99 8.42
CA VAL A 171 5.95 2.60 8.97
C VAL A 171 5.29 1.68 10.01
N TRP A 172 5.35 0.36 9.79
CA TRP A 172 4.82 -0.63 10.73
C TRP A 172 5.72 -0.83 11.94
N VAL A 173 7.03 -0.99 11.72
CA VAL A 173 7.99 -1.38 12.76
C VAL A 173 8.39 -0.19 13.65
N ASP A 174 8.60 0.99 13.07
CA ASP A 174 9.18 2.12 13.81
C ASP A 174 8.23 2.76 14.84
N VAL A 175 6.92 2.49 14.75
CA VAL A 175 5.94 2.95 15.75
C VAL A 175 5.82 2.01 16.97
N MET A 176 6.47 0.84 16.92
CA MET A 176 6.48 -0.13 18.02
C MET A 176 7.39 0.30 19.17
N LYS A 177 7.24 -0.36 20.32
CA LYS A 177 8.14 -0.13 21.48
C LYS A 177 9.60 -0.41 21.10
N PRO A 178 10.57 0.39 21.54
CA PRO A 178 11.97 0.32 21.08
C PRO A 178 12.59 -1.08 21.12
N ALA A 179 12.37 -1.84 22.21
CA ALA A 179 12.91 -3.20 22.34
C ALA A 179 12.39 -4.15 21.26
N PHE A 180 11.10 -4.09 20.94
CA PHE A 180 10.49 -4.91 19.88
C PHE A 180 10.91 -4.42 18.48
N ARG A 181 10.93 -3.11 18.26
CA ARG A 181 11.40 -2.52 17.02
C ARG A 181 12.79 -3.03 16.65
N ASP A 182 13.74 -2.92 17.60
CA ASP A 182 15.13 -3.31 17.37
C ASP A 182 15.26 -4.84 17.17
N GLN A 183 14.47 -5.62 17.89
CA GLN A 183 14.38 -7.07 17.71
C GLN A 183 13.81 -7.43 16.34
N ILE A 184 12.76 -6.77 15.88
CA ILE A 184 12.11 -7.05 14.59
C ILE A 184 13.06 -6.75 13.44
N TRP A 185 13.73 -5.58 13.45
CA TRP A 185 14.73 -5.23 12.41
C TRP A 185 15.86 -6.26 12.38
N LYS A 186 16.34 -6.70 13.54
CA LYS A 186 17.36 -7.75 13.63
C LYS A 186 16.86 -9.08 13.04
N LEU A 187 15.66 -9.51 13.39
CA LEU A 187 15.07 -10.75 12.86
C LEU A 187 14.88 -10.69 11.33
N MET A 188 14.38 -9.58 10.80
CA MET A 188 14.27 -9.42 9.35
C MET A 188 15.63 -9.53 8.65
N SER A 189 16.67 -8.88 9.21
CA SER A 189 18.04 -9.01 8.69
C SER A 189 18.57 -10.44 8.73
N GLU A 190 18.32 -11.17 9.82
CA GLU A 190 18.74 -12.57 9.97
C GLU A 190 18.01 -13.52 9.01
N LYS A 191 16.69 -13.33 8.83
CA LYS A 191 15.87 -14.15 7.93
C LYS A 191 16.07 -13.83 6.45
N ALA A 192 16.63 -12.66 6.12
CA ALA A 192 16.97 -12.27 4.75
C ALA A 192 17.95 -13.24 4.04
N LYS A 193 18.70 -14.05 4.80
CA LYS A 193 19.58 -15.09 4.22
C LYS A 193 18.81 -16.13 3.41
N ASP A 194 17.57 -16.42 3.78
CA ASP A 194 16.72 -17.45 3.17
C ASP A 194 15.95 -16.93 1.94
N VAL A 195 16.17 -15.66 1.56
CA VAL A 195 15.60 -15.02 0.35
C VAL A 195 16.68 -14.88 -0.71
N ASP A 196 16.34 -15.17 -1.96
CA ASP A 196 17.29 -15.08 -3.09
C ASP A 196 17.41 -13.63 -3.59
N HIS A 197 16.29 -12.92 -3.67
CA HIS A 197 16.29 -11.55 -4.15
C HIS A 197 15.18 -10.71 -3.52
N PHE A 198 15.47 -9.42 -3.30
CA PHE A 198 14.52 -8.42 -2.80
C PHE A 198 14.15 -7.43 -3.89
N ILE A 199 12.89 -7.06 -3.94
CA ILE A 199 12.35 -6.05 -4.86
C ILE A 199 11.79 -4.89 -4.04
N ALA A 200 12.46 -3.75 -4.05
CA ALA A 200 11.97 -2.53 -3.41
C ALA A 200 11.10 -1.72 -4.38
N VAL A 201 10.07 -1.07 -3.87
CA VAL A 201 9.09 -0.32 -4.68
C VAL A 201 9.63 1.01 -5.24
N SER A 202 10.78 1.47 -4.77
CA SER A 202 11.44 2.72 -5.20
C SER A 202 12.93 2.70 -4.85
N ASP A 203 13.72 3.57 -5.45
CA ASP A 203 15.14 3.71 -5.13
C ASP A 203 15.32 4.25 -3.70
N PHE A 204 14.46 5.19 -3.29
CA PHE A 204 14.42 5.67 -1.92
C PHE A 204 14.26 4.51 -0.94
N PHE A 205 13.24 3.67 -1.15
CA PHE A 205 12.93 2.59 -0.22
C PHE A 205 13.94 1.44 -0.29
N SER A 206 14.53 1.20 -1.46
CA SER A 206 15.66 0.28 -1.64
C SER A 206 16.82 0.67 -0.72
N ASN A 207 17.22 1.95 -0.72
CA ASN A 207 18.28 2.44 0.14
C ASN A 207 17.94 2.31 1.63
N VAL A 208 16.70 2.65 2.03
CA VAL A 208 16.23 2.51 3.42
C VAL A 208 16.33 1.06 3.89
N MET A 209 15.82 0.13 3.09
CA MET A 209 15.77 -1.29 3.49
C MET A 209 17.14 -1.97 3.41
N GLN A 210 17.97 -1.59 2.44
CA GLN A 210 19.34 -2.05 2.35
C GLN A 210 20.13 -1.72 3.63
N GLU A 211 20.02 -0.48 4.10
CA GLU A 211 20.68 -0.04 5.32
C GLU A 211 20.13 -0.77 6.56
N ARG A 212 18.79 -0.78 6.72
CA ARG A 212 18.11 -1.31 7.91
C ARG A 212 18.24 -2.83 8.06
N MET A 213 18.11 -3.57 6.97
CA MET A 213 18.22 -5.03 6.95
C MET A 213 19.64 -5.50 6.64
N LYS A 214 20.59 -4.59 6.37
CA LYS A 214 21.98 -4.90 5.99
C LYS A 214 22.06 -5.83 4.79
N LEU A 215 21.24 -5.56 3.77
CA LEU A 215 21.19 -6.37 2.57
C LEU A 215 22.41 -6.12 1.69
N PRO A 216 23.03 -7.17 1.11
CA PRO A 216 24.05 -6.99 0.09
C PRO A 216 23.44 -6.30 -1.15
N PRO A 217 24.15 -5.34 -1.81
CA PRO A 217 23.62 -4.62 -2.95
C PRO A 217 23.15 -5.51 -4.11
N GLU A 218 23.79 -6.65 -4.32
CA GLU A 218 23.44 -7.62 -5.36
C GLU A 218 22.16 -8.41 -5.08
N LYS A 219 21.65 -8.37 -3.84
CA LYS A 219 20.41 -9.05 -3.44
C LYS A 219 19.18 -8.15 -3.49
N ILE A 220 19.30 -6.88 -3.82
CA ILE A 220 18.18 -5.94 -3.83
C ILE A 220 18.22 -5.09 -5.09
N GLN A 221 17.05 -4.89 -5.70
CA GLN A 221 16.87 -3.93 -6.77
C GLN A 221 15.55 -3.18 -6.63
N SER A 222 15.47 -2.01 -7.22
CA SER A 222 14.21 -1.27 -7.33
C SER A 222 13.43 -1.75 -8.55
N LEU A 223 12.14 -2.01 -8.33
CA LEU A 223 11.15 -2.19 -9.40
C LEU A 223 9.95 -1.33 -9.03
N TYR A 224 9.77 -0.24 -9.74
CA TYR A 224 8.69 0.70 -9.47
C TYR A 224 7.32 0.04 -9.60
N LEU A 225 6.35 0.55 -8.86
CA LEU A 225 4.97 0.08 -9.01
C LEU A 225 4.37 0.61 -10.31
N GLY A 226 3.43 -0.15 -10.87
CA GLY A 226 2.74 0.21 -12.09
C GLY A 226 1.22 0.20 -11.92
N VAL A 227 0.56 0.90 -12.84
CA VAL A 227 -0.89 0.80 -13.07
C VAL A 227 -1.13 0.51 -14.54
N ASP A 228 -2.28 -0.05 -14.87
CA ASP A 228 -2.72 -0.08 -16.26
C ASP A 228 -3.34 1.29 -16.60
N PRO A 229 -2.74 2.07 -17.49
CA PRO A 229 -3.32 3.36 -17.89
C PRO A 229 -4.72 3.23 -18.49
N ALA A 230 -5.08 2.10 -19.07
CA ALA A 230 -6.40 1.87 -19.66
C ALA A 230 -7.54 1.84 -18.63
N ASP A 231 -7.22 1.54 -17.36
CA ASP A 231 -8.21 1.56 -16.26
C ASP A 231 -8.63 3.00 -15.87
N TYR A 232 -7.91 4.02 -16.36
CA TYR A 232 -8.09 5.42 -15.94
C TYR A 232 -8.46 6.31 -17.11
N GLU A 233 -9.63 6.94 -17.01
CA GLU A 233 -10.10 7.89 -18.01
C GLU A 233 -9.30 9.21 -17.94
N PHE A 234 -8.76 9.64 -19.07
CA PHE A 234 -8.14 10.95 -19.20
C PHE A 234 -9.19 12.01 -19.53
N ILE A 235 -9.52 12.84 -18.55
CA ILE A 235 -10.40 14.00 -18.74
C ILE A 235 -9.55 15.27 -18.77
N PRO A 236 -9.56 16.04 -19.87
CA PRO A 236 -8.80 17.30 -19.95
C PRO A 236 -9.10 18.23 -18.77
N ILE A 237 -8.08 18.87 -18.23
CA ILE A 237 -8.21 19.77 -17.07
C ILE A 237 -9.20 20.92 -17.35
N SER A 238 -9.27 21.39 -18.59
CA SER A 238 -10.24 22.42 -19.02
C SER A 238 -11.70 22.03 -18.78
N ASN A 239 -11.99 20.74 -18.71
CA ASN A 239 -13.34 20.21 -18.48
C ASN A 239 -13.62 19.93 -16.99
N LYS A 240 -12.67 20.24 -16.11
CA LYS A 240 -12.77 20.06 -14.67
C LYS A 240 -12.79 21.41 -13.96
N GLY A 241 -13.45 21.48 -12.80
CA GLY A 241 -13.30 22.62 -11.89
C GLY A 241 -11.90 22.69 -11.29
N ARG A 242 -11.48 23.87 -10.81
CA ARG A 242 -10.18 24.05 -10.11
C ARG A 242 -10.21 23.40 -8.72
N ASN A 243 -10.55 22.13 -8.63
CA ASN A 243 -10.71 21.42 -7.37
C ASN A 243 -9.41 20.72 -6.93
N ILE A 244 -9.14 20.77 -5.65
CA ILE A 244 -8.02 20.08 -5.01
C ILE A 244 -8.53 18.75 -4.49
N GLY A 245 -7.80 17.66 -4.77
CA GLY A 245 -8.09 16.33 -4.28
C GLY A 245 -7.16 15.92 -3.15
N TYR A 246 -7.71 15.16 -2.20
CA TYR A 246 -6.97 14.37 -1.23
C TYR A 246 -7.51 12.94 -1.27
N ILE A 247 -6.63 11.97 -1.55
CA ILE A 247 -6.98 10.56 -1.66
C ILE A 247 -6.04 9.73 -0.79
N SER A 248 -6.42 9.54 0.47
CA SER A 248 -5.74 8.69 1.44
C SER A 248 -6.60 8.57 2.70
N ARG A 249 -6.25 7.66 3.61
CA ARG A 249 -6.87 7.63 4.93
C ARG A 249 -6.76 9.00 5.60
N MET A 250 -7.89 9.54 6.06
CA MET A 250 -7.97 10.85 6.71
C MET A 250 -7.42 10.81 8.14
N CYS A 251 -6.09 10.74 8.28
CA CYS A 251 -5.39 10.64 9.56
C CYS A 251 -4.26 11.66 9.68
N HIS A 252 -3.71 11.79 10.88
CA HIS A 252 -2.62 12.73 11.17
C HIS A 252 -1.33 12.37 10.42
N GLU A 253 -1.02 11.09 10.34
CA GLU A 253 0.19 10.57 9.70
C GLU A 253 0.22 10.95 8.21
N ASN A 254 -0.93 10.89 7.54
CA ASN A 254 -1.07 11.25 6.13
C ASN A 254 -1.28 12.77 5.89
N GLY A 255 -1.08 13.59 6.93
CA GLY A 255 -1.05 15.05 6.82
C GLY A 255 -2.42 15.67 6.46
N PHE A 256 -3.53 15.03 6.83
CA PHE A 256 -4.85 15.55 6.51
C PHE A 256 -5.11 16.94 7.11
N ASP A 257 -4.56 17.25 8.29
CA ASP A 257 -4.58 18.58 8.87
C ASP A 257 -3.76 19.62 8.07
N ILE A 258 -2.61 19.20 7.52
CA ILE A 258 -1.80 20.06 6.65
C ILE A 258 -2.61 20.46 5.40
N MET A 259 -3.31 19.49 4.80
CA MET A 259 -4.18 19.76 3.64
C MET A 259 -5.32 20.70 4.01
N VAL A 260 -6.03 20.44 5.10
CA VAL A 260 -7.14 21.30 5.56
C VAL A 260 -6.66 22.72 5.83
N ASP A 261 -5.52 22.87 6.50
CA ASP A 261 -4.96 24.19 6.81
C ASP A 261 -4.47 24.92 5.57
N ALA A 262 -3.82 24.23 4.63
CA ALA A 262 -3.44 24.80 3.34
C ALA A 262 -4.67 25.27 2.54
N PHE A 263 -5.75 24.49 2.55
CA PHE A 263 -7.00 24.87 1.92
C PHE A 263 -7.64 26.12 2.56
N ILE A 264 -7.67 26.20 3.89
CA ILE A 264 -8.14 27.39 4.62
C ILE A 264 -7.30 28.63 4.25
N LEU A 265 -5.98 28.49 4.17
CA LEU A 265 -5.09 29.57 3.75
C LEU A 265 -5.37 29.99 2.29
N LEU A 266 -5.56 29.02 1.40
CA LEU A 266 -5.88 29.27 0.01
C LEU A 266 -7.20 30.06 -0.15
N LYS A 267 -8.22 29.72 0.63
CA LYS A 267 -9.53 30.41 0.60
C LYS A 267 -9.47 31.87 1.08
N LYS A 268 -8.39 32.26 1.78
CA LYS A 268 -8.14 33.65 2.19
C LYS A 268 -7.44 34.48 1.09
N LYS A 269 -6.97 33.83 0.01
CA LYS A 269 -6.38 34.51 -1.14
C LYS A 269 -7.47 34.88 -2.15
N ALA A 270 -7.36 36.08 -2.76
CA ALA A 270 -8.27 36.52 -3.81
C ALA A 270 -8.18 35.59 -5.04
N GLY A 271 -9.32 35.32 -5.66
CA GLY A 271 -9.38 34.53 -6.89
C GLY A 271 -9.49 33.02 -6.71
N PHE A 272 -9.71 32.53 -5.46
CA PHE A 272 -9.87 31.10 -5.16
C PHE A 272 -11.25 30.74 -4.57
N ASP A 273 -12.25 31.60 -4.70
CA ASP A 273 -13.60 31.39 -4.13
C ASP A 273 -14.32 30.17 -4.75
N ASP A 274 -14.04 29.88 -6.00
CA ASP A 274 -14.60 28.74 -6.74
C ASP A 274 -13.96 27.39 -6.36
N VAL A 275 -12.72 27.38 -5.85
CA VAL A 275 -11.97 26.18 -5.53
C VAL A 275 -12.64 25.38 -4.42
N LYS A 276 -12.79 24.05 -4.64
CA LYS A 276 -13.29 23.10 -3.66
C LYS A 276 -12.19 22.12 -3.28
N LEU A 277 -12.34 21.53 -2.10
CA LEU A 277 -11.55 20.41 -1.60
C LEU A 277 -12.40 19.14 -1.68
N ILE A 278 -11.97 18.19 -2.49
CA ILE A 278 -12.63 16.88 -2.66
C ILE A 278 -11.80 15.83 -1.93
N LEU A 279 -12.44 15.06 -1.05
CA LEU A 279 -11.80 14.10 -0.17
C LEU A 279 -12.31 12.69 -0.46
N THR A 280 -11.41 11.71 -0.46
CA THR A 280 -11.74 10.28 -0.45
C THR A 280 -10.64 9.48 0.24
N GLY A 281 -10.84 8.16 0.43
CA GLY A 281 -9.84 7.25 1.01
C GLY A 281 -10.21 6.70 2.39
N GLY A 282 -11.34 7.13 2.94
CA GLY A 282 -11.90 6.57 4.16
C GLY A 282 -11.19 7.02 5.45
N SER A 283 -11.59 6.36 6.53
CA SER A 283 -11.04 6.60 7.87
C SER A 283 -11.31 5.39 8.77
N THR A 284 -10.62 5.32 9.89
CA THR A 284 -10.88 4.30 10.92
C THR A 284 -11.57 4.91 12.13
N GLY A 285 -12.11 4.09 13.02
CA GLY A 285 -12.71 4.56 14.28
C GLY A 285 -11.78 5.42 15.14
N ALA A 286 -10.46 5.13 15.07
CA ALA A 286 -9.44 5.90 15.78
C ALA A 286 -9.31 7.35 15.28
N ASP A 287 -9.63 7.60 14.01
CA ASP A 287 -9.50 8.92 13.37
C ASP A 287 -10.70 9.84 13.64
N THR A 288 -11.81 9.30 14.17
CA THR A 288 -13.09 10.02 14.29
C THR A 288 -12.97 11.34 15.05
N SER A 289 -12.29 11.34 16.19
CA SER A 289 -12.11 12.56 17.01
C SER A 289 -11.28 13.62 16.29
N TYR A 290 -10.22 13.19 15.62
CA TYR A 290 -9.33 14.04 14.83
C TYR A 290 -10.08 14.69 13.66
N ILE A 291 -10.80 13.89 12.86
CA ILE A 291 -11.61 14.37 11.74
C ILE A 291 -12.70 15.35 12.21
N LYS A 292 -13.37 15.05 13.33
CA LYS A 292 -14.36 15.94 13.92
C LYS A 292 -13.75 17.31 14.29
N GLY A 293 -12.53 17.32 14.81
CA GLY A 293 -11.79 18.56 15.08
C GLY A 293 -11.55 19.40 13.83
N LEU A 294 -11.13 18.77 12.74
CA LEU A 294 -10.87 19.46 11.45
C LEU A 294 -12.17 19.95 10.78
N ARG A 295 -13.24 19.16 10.83
CA ARG A 295 -14.57 19.62 10.35
C ARG A 295 -15.04 20.85 11.11
N LYS A 296 -14.86 20.88 12.44
CA LYS A 296 -15.19 22.06 13.25
C LYS A 296 -14.34 23.29 12.86
N LYS A 297 -13.06 23.08 12.50
CA LYS A 297 -12.18 24.14 12.00
C LYS A 297 -12.70 24.72 10.68
N LEU A 298 -13.06 23.87 9.72
CA LEU A 298 -13.68 24.28 8.44
C LEU A 298 -15.00 25.03 8.66
N SER A 299 -15.84 24.58 9.59
CA SER A 299 -17.10 25.24 9.93
C SER A 299 -16.90 26.65 10.49
N ARG A 300 -15.87 26.88 11.29
CA ARG A 300 -15.53 28.20 11.83
C ARG A 300 -15.10 29.20 10.74
N GLU A 301 -14.51 28.69 9.67
CA GLU A 301 -14.11 29.49 8.51
C GLU A 301 -15.22 29.57 7.43
N ASN A 302 -16.42 29.05 7.71
CA ASN A 302 -17.57 29.00 6.78
C ASN A 302 -17.25 28.26 5.46
N LEU A 303 -16.49 27.17 5.50
CA LEU A 303 -16.02 26.41 4.34
C LEU A 303 -16.69 25.04 4.14
N ASN A 304 -17.77 24.73 4.87
CA ASN A 304 -18.42 23.41 4.79
C ASN A 304 -18.96 23.11 3.37
N ASP A 305 -19.50 24.11 2.68
CA ASP A 305 -20.02 24.02 1.31
C ASP A 305 -18.90 23.91 0.25
N LYS A 306 -17.66 24.14 0.65
CA LYS A 306 -16.45 24.06 -0.21
C LYS A 306 -15.71 22.75 -0.05
N VAL A 307 -16.18 21.83 0.81
CA VAL A 307 -15.57 20.52 1.02
C VAL A 307 -16.58 19.43 0.69
N GLU A 308 -16.21 18.54 -0.21
CA GLU A 308 -17.00 17.36 -0.59
C GLU A 308 -16.26 16.10 -0.16
N ILE A 309 -16.98 15.14 0.43
CA ILE A 309 -16.41 13.83 0.80
C ILE A 309 -17.09 12.76 -0.04
N ILE A 310 -16.29 12.01 -0.78
CA ILE A 310 -16.74 10.82 -1.51
C ILE A 310 -16.45 9.63 -0.60
N GLU A 311 -17.50 9.09 0.01
CA GLU A 311 -17.39 8.01 1.01
C GLU A 311 -17.01 6.68 0.37
N ASP A 312 -17.46 6.46 -0.87
CA ASP A 312 -17.05 5.30 -1.67
C ASP A 312 -15.60 5.52 -2.16
N PHE A 313 -14.68 4.70 -1.68
CA PHE A 313 -13.27 4.69 -2.10
C PHE A 313 -12.91 3.44 -2.93
N GLU A 314 -13.91 2.64 -3.31
CA GLU A 314 -13.76 1.57 -4.29
C GLU A 314 -13.64 2.15 -5.71
N GLU A 315 -13.59 1.30 -6.71
CA GLU A 315 -13.33 1.72 -8.10
C GLU A 315 -14.28 2.80 -8.59
N THR A 316 -15.59 2.63 -8.34
CA THR A 316 -16.63 3.59 -8.79
C THR A 316 -16.46 4.96 -8.13
N GLY A 317 -16.24 4.98 -6.83
CA GLY A 317 -16.01 6.23 -6.09
C GLY A 317 -14.69 6.90 -6.48
N ARG A 318 -13.62 6.13 -6.73
CA ARG A 318 -12.34 6.68 -7.23
C ARG A 318 -12.50 7.29 -8.63
N LYS A 319 -13.21 6.64 -9.56
CA LYS A 319 -13.52 7.23 -10.88
C LYS A 319 -14.28 8.56 -10.73
N SER A 320 -15.30 8.59 -9.86
CA SER A 320 -16.03 9.84 -9.55
C SER A 320 -15.10 10.90 -8.94
N PHE A 321 -14.19 10.54 -8.05
CA PHE A 321 -13.22 11.47 -7.47
C PHE A 321 -12.29 12.03 -8.54
N PHE A 322 -11.64 11.20 -9.36
CA PHE A 322 -10.71 11.65 -10.38
C PHE A 322 -11.38 12.51 -11.47
N SER A 323 -12.67 12.31 -11.74
CA SER A 323 -13.41 13.16 -12.69
C SER A 323 -13.61 14.59 -12.20
N LYS A 324 -13.54 14.85 -10.88
CA LYS A 324 -13.85 16.15 -10.25
C LYS A 324 -12.62 16.99 -9.92
N VAL A 325 -11.44 16.39 -9.81
CA VAL A 325 -10.25 17.07 -9.29
C VAL A 325 -9.26 17.44 -10.39
N SER A 326 -8.57 18.57 -10.22
CA SER A 326 -7.58 19.11 -11.17
C SER A 326 -6.15 19.00 -10.67
N VAL A 327 -5.96 18.84 -9.37
CA VAL A 327 -4.67 18.64 -8.71
C VAL A 327 -4.88 17.81 -7.45
N ILE A 328 -3.93 16.96 -7.12
CA ILE A 328 -3.97 16.15 -5.91
C ILE A 328 -2.75 16.42 -5.04
N SER A 329 -2.96 16.43 -3.73
CA SER A 329 -1.87 16.38 -2.75
C SER A 329 -2.25 15.51 -1.55
N VAL A 330 -1.31 14.70 -1.10
CA VAL A 330 -1.36 14.00 0.18
C VAL A 330 -0.08 14.35 0.92
N PRO A 331 -0.08 15.34 1.81
CA PRO A 331 1.11 15.88 2.47
C PRO A 331 1.57 14.99 3.64
N VAL A 332 1.91 13.74 3.34
CA VAL A 332 2.35 12.74 4.32
C VAL A 332 3.54 13.25 5.11
N ARG A 333 3.51 13.09 6.43
CA ARG A 333 4.49 13.74 7.32
C ARG A 333 5.90 13.17 7.21
N ASN A 334 6.01 11.87 7.00
CA ASN A 334 7.32 11.19 6.94
C ASN A 334 7.68 10.71 5.53
N GLY A 335 6.87 11.05 4.52
CA GLY A 335 6.96 10.47 3.19
C GLY A 335 6.40 9.06 3.14
N GLU A 336 6.45 8.46 1.98
CA GLU A 336 6.02 7.06 1.72
C GLU A 336 7.10 6.32 0.93
N ALA A 337 7.06 5.00 1.03
CA ALA A 337 7.91 4.13 0.20
C ALA A 337 7.61 4.31 -1.30
N PHE A 338 6.35 4.65 -1.64
CA PHE A 338 5.93 4.90 -3.03
C PHE A 338 4.73 5.86 -3.14
N GLY A 339 3.50 5.44 -2.76
CA GLY A 339 2.25 6.18 -2.93
C GLY A 339 1.50 5.85 -4.22
N MET A 340 0.79 4.71 -4.27
CA MET A 340 0.02 4.26 -5.44
C MET A 340 -0.94 5.31 -6.00
N TYR A 341 -1.56 6.11 -5.13
CA TYR A 341 -2.49 7.19 -5.53
C TYR A 341 -1.84 8.24 -6.45
N LEU A 342 -0.50 8.38 -6.43
CA LEU A 342 0.21 9.24 -7.37
C LEU A 342 0.06 8.72 -8.79
N LEU A 343 0.24 7.40 -8.99
CA LEU A 343 0.10 6.79 -10.30
C LEU A 343 -1.33 6.83 -10.80
N GLU A 344 -2.31 6.53 -9.94
CA GLU A 344 -3.74 6.62 -10.27
C GLU A 344 -4.14 8.04 -10.69
N SER A 345 -3.66 9.03 -9.94
CA SER A 345 -3.88 10.46 -10.25
C SER A 345 -3.28 10.81 -11.60
N MET A 346 -2.01 10.50 -11.80
CA MET A 346 -1.28 10.82 -13.02
C MET A 346 -1.82 10.05 -14.23
N ALA A 347 -2.24 8.78 -14.06
CA ALA A 347 -2.93 8.01 -15.09
C ALA A 347 -4.25 8.66 -15.51
N SER A 348 -4.96 9.30 -14.58
CA SER A 348 -6.16 10.10 -14.86
C SER A 348 -5.85 11.50 -15.41
N GLY A 349 -4.57 11.81 -15.70
CA GLY A 349 -4.13 13.12 -16.17
C GLY A 349 -4.21 14.20 -15.08
N ILE A 350 -4.11 13.85 -13.82
CA ILE A 350 -4.19 14.80 -12.71
C ILE A 350 -2.79 14.97 -12.11
N PRO A 351 -2.18 16.17 -12.25
CA PRO A 351 -0.87 16.43 -11.67
C PRO A 351 -0.92 16.42 -10.15
N VAL A 352 0.23 16.09 -9.54
CA VAL A 352 0.38 15.98 -8.10
C VAL A 352 1.25 17.10 -7.54
N VAL A 353 0.95 17.54 -6.32
CA VAL A 353 1.76 18.51 -5.55
C VAL A 353 2.15 17.84 -4.25
N GLN A 354 3.41 17.41 -4.12
CA GLN A 354 3.85 16.57 -3.03
C GLN A 354 5.05 17.15 -2.27
N PRO A 355 5.20 16.85 -0.98
CA PRO A 355 6.36 17.31 -0.21
C PRO A 355 7.64 16.59 -0.68
N ALA A 356 8.81 17.22 -0.47
CA ALA A 356 10.12 16.65 -0.75
C ALA A 356 10.50 15.54 0.27
N LEU A 357 9.68 14.50 0.38
CA LEU A 357 9.81 13.42 1.35
C LEU A 357 9.62 12.06 0.70
N GLY A 358 10.32 11.03 1.22
CA GLY A 358 10.18 9.66 0.75
C GLY A 358 10.49 9.51 -0.75
N ALA A 359 9.72 8.69 -1.44
CA ALA A 359 9.86 8.45 -2.87
C ALA A 359 9.20 9.53 -3.77
N PHE A 360 8.52 10.52 -3.20
CA PHE A 360 7.78 11.51 -4.01
C PHE A 360 8.66 12.28 -5.00
N PRO A 361 9.87 12.78 -4.60
CA PRO A 361 10.74 13.50 -5.53
C PRO A 361 11.13 12.66 -6.75
N GLU A 362 11.47 11.38 -6.57
CA GLU A 362 11.86 10.52 -7.69
C GLU A 362 10.69 10.19 -8.60
N ILE A 363 9.51 9.87 -8.05
CA ILE A 363 8.31 9.54 -8.83
C ILE A 363 7.86 10.75 -9.66
N VAL A 364 7.82 11.94 -9.06
CA VAL A 364 7.47 13.19 -9.77
C VAL A 364 8.49 13.52 -10.85
N LYS A 365 9.78 13.33 -10.58
CA LYS A 365 10.85 13.53 -11.57
C LYS A 365 10.73 12.56 -12.75
N LEU A 366 10.48 11.29 -12.50
CA LEU A 366 10.37 10.25 -13.55
C LEU A 366 9.13 10.44 -14.41
N SER A 367 7.99 10.83 -13.80
CA SER A 367 6.73 11.06 -14.52
C SER A 367 6.68 12.41 -15.22
N GLY A 368 7.35 13.44 -14.68
CA GLY A 368 7.17 14.83 -15.09
C GLY A 368 5.78 15.39 -14.76
N GLY A 369 4.95 14.65 -13.99
CA GLY A 369 3.53 14.93 -13.77
C GLY A 369 3.21 15.66 -12.46
N GLY A 370 4.11 16.48 -11.93
CA GLY A 370 3.81 17.14 -10.66
C GLY A 370 4.81 18.22 -10.24
N ILE A 371 4.63 18.68 -9.01
CA ILE A 371 5.48 19.67 -8.33
C ILE A 371 5.87 19.13 -6.97
N ILE A 372 7.14 19.29 -6.63
CA ILE A 372 7.67 19.02 -5.29
C ILE A 372 7.83 20.34 -4.54
N TYR A 373 7.42 20.35 -3.27
CA TYR A 373 7.57 21.53 -2.39
C TYR A 373 8.23 21.16 -1.06
N GLU A 374 8.86 22.13 -0.44
CA GLU A 374 9.48 22.05 0.89
C GLU A 374 9.52 23.42 1.57
N PRO A 375 9.45 23.48 2.91
CA PRO A 375 9.18 22.40 3.86
C PRO A 375 7.72 21.93 3.79
N ASN A 376 7.41 20.74 4.36
CA ASN A 376 6.04 20.20 4.41
C ASN A 376 5.19 20.95 5.45
N THR A 377 4.71 22.13 5.08
CA THR A 377 3.86 22.97 5.91
C THR A 377 2.59 23.41 5.16
N PRO A 378 1.51 23.76 5.88
CA PRO A 378 0.31 24.29 5.25
C PRO A 378 0.56 25.53 4.36
N ALA A 379 1.45 26.40 4.79
CA ALA A 379 1.78 27.63 4.04
C ALA A 379 2.45 27.30 2.70
N THR A 380 3.47 26.45 2.71
CA THR A 380 4.22 26.08 1.51
C THR A 380 3.35 25.29 0.53
N LEU A 381 2.51 24.37 1.05
CA LEU A 381 1.54 23.65 0.22
C LEU A 381 0.51 24.63 -0.39
N CYS A 382 0.01 25.58 0.39
CA CYS A 382 -0.90 26.62 -0.11
C CYS A 382 -0.27 27.42 -1.28
N GLU A 383 0.98 27.86 -1.16
CA GLU A 383 1.68 28.59 -2.23
C GLU A 383 1.87 27.72 -3.48
N ALA A 384 2.25 26.46 -3.34
CA ALA A 384 2.42 25.55 -4.45
C ALA A 384 1.10 25.30 -5.20
N LEU A 385 0.02 25.07 -4.45
CA LEU A 385 -1.32 24.89 -5.01
C LEU A 385 -1.83 26.18 -5.67
N ALA A 386 -1.66 27.34 -5.02
CA ALA A 386 -2.06 28.63 -5.56
C ALA A 386 -1.33 28.94 -6.86
N GLY A 387 -0.03 28.76 -6.90
CA GLY A 387 0.79 28.98 -8.09
C GLY A 387 0.36 28.09 -9.26
N LEU A 388 0.07 26.83 -9.00
CA LEU A 388 -0.37 25.91 -10.06
C LEU A 388 -1.80 26.21 -10.54
N LEU A 389 -2.75 26.43 -9.63
CA LEU A 389 -4.14 26.71 -9.98
C LEU A 389 -4.36 28.09 -10.64
N SER A 390 -3.40 29.00 -10.51
CA SER A 390 -3.39 30.31 -11.17
C SER A 390 -2.80 30.29 -12.57
N ASP A 391 -2.18 29.17 -12.98
CA ASP A 391 -1.52 29.02 -14.28
C ASP A 391 -2.14 27.83 -15.05
N PRO A 392 -3.23 28.07 -15.82
CA PRO A 392 -3.92 27.01 -16.56
C PRO A 392 -3.05 26.33 -17.62
N GLU A 393 -2.09 27.04 -18.21
CA GLU A 393 -1.17 26.46 -19.20
C GLU A 393 -0.22 25.47 -18.55
N LYS A 394 0.41 25.87 -17.44
CA LYS A 394 1.29 24.98 -16.65
C LYS A 394 0.53 23.78 -16.13
N LEU A 395 -0.69 23.97 -15.62
CA LEU A 395 -1.54 22.91 -15.11
C LEU A 395 -1.88 21.89 -16.22
N ASN A 396 -2.22 22.36 -17.42
CA ASN A 396 -2.52 21.52 -18.58
C ASN A 396 -1.25 20.76 -19.05
N ASN A 397 -0.10 21.43 -19.11
CA ASN A 397 1.15 20.80 -19.52
C ASN A 397 1.56 19.68 -18.54
N LEU A 398 1.41 19.91 -17.24
CA LEU A 398 1.64 18.87 -16.22
C LEU A 398 0.63 17.73 -16.31
N SER A 399 -0.63 18.01 -16.65
CA SER A 399 -1.65 16.99 -16.85
C SER A 399 -1.30 16.02 -17.97
N VAL A 400 -0.87 16.54 -19.12
CA VAL A 400 -0.43 15.74 -20.26
C VAL A 400 0.84 14.97 -19.93
N ALA A 401 1.80 15.62 -19.27
CA ALA A 401 3.05 14.97 -18.83
C ALA A 401 2.79 13.84 -17.82
N ALA A 402 1.87 14.05 -16.87
CA ALA A 402 1.44 13.06 -15.89
C ALA A 402 0.97 11.76 -16.55
N ARG A 403 0.01 11.86 -17.47
CA ARG A 403 -0.52 10.71 -18.22
C ARG A 403 0.58 10.00 -19.00
N LYS A 404 1.35 10.76 -19.79
CA LYS A 404 2.44 10.21 -20.59
C LYS A 404 3.55 9.57 -19.75
N GLY A 405 3.84 10.17 -18.60
CA GLY A 405 4.82 9.64 -17.66
C GLY A 405 4.42 8.28 -17.11
N VAL A 406 3.15 8.09 -16.77
CA VAL A 406 2.64 6.78 -16.34
C VAL A 406 2.67 5.76 -17.47
N GLU A 407 2.24 6.12 -18.68
CA GLU A 407 2.24 5.23 -19.84
C GLU A 407 3.64 4.69 -20.18
N ILE A 408 4.70 5.50 -20.00
CA ILE A 408 6.06 5.16 -20.41
C ILE A 408 6.88 4.56 -19.24
N ARG A 409 6.64 5.02 -18.01
CA ARG A 409 7.52 4.72 -16.86
C ARG A 409 6.90 3.86 -15.78
N PHE A 410 5.56 3.81 -15.74
CA PHE A 410 4.82 3.16 -14.68
C PHE A 410 3.70 2.27 -15.23
N ASN A 411 3.89 1.70 -16.41
CA ASN A 411 2.96 0.75 -16.99
C ASN A 411 3.14 -0.63 -16.33
N ILE A 412 2.08 -1.15 -15.74
CA ILE A 412 2.11 -2.40 -14.99
C ILE A 412 2.54 -3.60 -15.85
N HIS A 413 2.18 -3.61 -17.15
CA HIS A 413 2.54 -4.71 -18.05
C HIS A 413 4.05 -4.77 -18.31
N ASP A 414 4.74 -3.62 -18.36
CA ASP A 414 6.19 -3.58 -18.51
C ASP A 414 6.88 -3.98 -17.21
N HIS A 415 6.42 -3.49 -16.07
CA HIS A 415 6.96 -3.90 -14.77
C HIS A 415 6.69 -5.37 -14.45
N ALA A 416 5.58 -5.94 -14.93
CA ALA A 416 5.35 -7.38 -14.81
C ALA A 416 6.37 -8.20 -15.63
N LYS A 417 6.80 -7.72 -16.81
CA LYS A 417 7.91 -8.34 -17.57
C LYS A 417 9.23 -8.27 -16.81
N GLU A 418 9.56 -7.10 -16.27
CA GLU A 418 10.77 -6.92 -15.46
C GLU A 418 10.75 -7.84 -14.22
N MET A 419 9.59 -8.01 -13.60
CA MET A 419 9.43 -8.95 -12.48
C MET A 419 9.66 -10.40 -12.90
N ILE A 420 9.19 -10.81 -14.08
CA ILE A 420 9.48 -12.14 -14.65
C ILE A 420 10.97 -12.31 -14.94
N GLU A 421 11.64 -11.30 -15.45
CA GLU A 421 13.10 -11.34 -15.66
C GLU A 421 13.85 -11.56 -14.34
N VAL A 422 13.42 -10.92 -13.25
CA VAL A 422 13.96 -11.17 -11.90
C VAL A 422 13.79 -12.65 -11.53
N TYR A 423 12.58 -13.20 -11.68
CA TYR A 423 12.32 -14.60 -11.36
C TYR A 423 13.17 -15.58 -12.19
N GLN A 424 13.36 -15.31 -13.47
CA GLN A 424 14.17 -16.13 -14.35
C GLN A 424 15.66 -16.09 -13.96
N ASN A 425 16.17 -14.89 -13.66
CA ASN A 425 17.58 -14.70 -13.31
C ASN A 425 18.01 -15.39 -12.01
N ILE A 426 17.10 -15.59 -11.06
CA ILE A 426 17.39 -16.30 -9.81
C ILE A 426 17.26 -17.82 -9.94
N GLN A 427 16.52 -18.33 -10.94
CA GLN A 427 16.41 -19.77 -11.20
C GLN A 427 17.68 -20.38 -11.84
N VAL A 428 18.48 -19.56 -12.51
CA VAL A 428 19.69 -20.00 -13.22
C VAL A 428 20.89 -20.15 -12.27
N LYS A 429 20.81 -19.67 -11.04
CA LYS A 429 21.87 -19.79 -10.04
C LYS A 429 21.71 -21.07 -9.20
#